data_a4360f2bba4d161d1d6163519c0d5639
#
_entry.id   a4360f2bba4d161d1d6163519c0d5639
#
_cell.length_a   1.000
_cell.length_b   1.000
_cell.length_c   1.000
_cell.angle_alpha   90.00
_cell.angle_beta   90.00
_cell.angle_gamma   90.00
#
_symmetry.space_group_name_H-M   'P 1'
#
loop_
_entity.id
_entity.type
_entity.pdbx_description
1 polymer ?
#
loop_
_entity_poly.entity_id
_entity_poly.type
_entity_poly.pdbx_seq_one_letter_code
_entity_poly.pdbx_strand_id
1 'polypeptide(L)'
;MRTKCTRRLSLAGIALALAAGPARAQELPPAQEVITRYWNAIGGVQAVSAPQFRRTIGEMTTAGMTMSVNFIQARPDRMVMRGEIPGLGTVEQGFDGTIGWMVVPGQGARLLQGPELQQVQNQAKFDSNLRFDQYPVMETIGRAEADGRACWQVRMVTPENDEALGCFGVDDGYLLSISVTAPEQTTITFGDYRPFGALTLPGRTVVTAGGEQVVLTVGSISHDPIPTAEFEPPAEIRAQRSN
;
A
#
# COMPACT_ATOMS: atom_id res chain seq x y z
N MET A 1 -70.93 -57.29 29.05
CA MET A 1 -69.51 -57.17 29.55
C MET A 1 -68.62 -56.70 28.41
N ARG A 2 -68.11 -55.48 28.51
CA ARG A 2 -67.32 -54.84 27.43
C ARG A 2 -65.83 -54.76 27.83
N THR A 3 -65.01 -55.51 27.12
CA THR A 3 -63.53 -55.51 27.33
C THR A 3 -62.92 -54.39 26.53
N LYS A 4 -62.24 -53.41 27.21
CA LYS A 4 -61.48 -52.33 26.58
C LYS A 4 -60.09 -52.81 26.30
N CYS A 5 -59.73 -52.82 25.04
CA CYS A 5 -58.38 -53.08 24.56
C CYS A 5 -57.61 -51.74 24.47
N THR A 6 -56.58 -51.53 25.32
CA THR A 6 -55.75 -50.37 25.34
C THR A 6 -54.51 -50.65 24.50
N ARG A 7 -54.42 -49.97 23.37
CA ARG A 7 -53.27 -50.00 22.44
C ARG A 7 -52.20 -49.02 22.91
N ARG A 8 -51.09 -49.55 23.36
CA ARG A 8 -49.91 -48.71 23.69
C ARG A 8 -49.16 -48.34 22.40
N LEU A 9 -49.06 -47.03 22.05
CA LEU A 9 -48.18 -46.50 21.04
C LEU A 9 -46.79 -46.35 21.67
N SER A 10 -45.81 -47.06 21.13
CA SER A 10 -44.37 -46.82 21.42
C SER A 10 -43.86 -45.73 20.48
N LEU A 11 -43.50 -44.53 21.00
CA LEU A 11 -42.75 -43.55 20.28
C LEU A 11 -41.28 -43.98 20.29
N ALA A 12 -40.78 -44.40 19.13
CA ALA A 12 -39.34 -44.56 18.90
C ALA A 12 -38.74 -43.16 18.63
N GLY A 13 -38.02 -42.61 19.62
CA GLY A 13 -37.26 -41.37 19.46
C GLY A 13 -36.01 -41.63 18.63
N ILE A 14 -35.93 -41.05 17.43
CA ILE A 14 -34.69 -41.02 16.61
C ILE A 14 -33.81 -39.92 17.18
N ALA A 15 -32.78 -40.30 17.92
CA ALA A 15 -31.72 -39.39 18.33
C ALA A 15 -30.79 -39.11 17.13
N LEU A 16 -30.93 -37.90 16.53
CA LEU A 16 -30.03 -37.41 15.50
C LEU A 16 -28.74 -36.95 16.17
N ALA A 17 -27.72 -37.81 16.17
CA ALA A 17 -26.38 -37.46 16.64
C ALA A 17 -25.74 -36.53 15.60
N LEU A 18 -25.70 -35.21 15.88
CA LEU A 18 -24.87 -34.25 15.16
C LEU A 18 -23.39 -34.59 15.45
N ALA A 19 -22.75 -35.27 14.54
CA ALA A 19 -21.31 -35.45 14.55
C ALA A 19 -20.66 -34.08 14.27
N ALA A 20 -20.37 -33.31 15.31
CA ALA A 20 -19.45 -32.18 15.22
C ALA A 20 -18.05 -32.75 14.94
N GLY A 21 -17.67 -32.84 13.66
CA GLY A 21 -16.31 -33.14 13.28
C GLY A 21 -15.37 -32.08 13.86
N PRO A 22 -14.15 -32.44 14.25
CA PRO A 22 -13.16 -31.46 14.74
C PRO A 22 -12.99 -30.39 13.67
N ALA A 23 -13.32 -29.13 14.00
CA ALA A 23 -12.95 -27.99 13.18
C ALA A 23 -11.41 -28.03 13.07
N ARG A 24 -10.90 -28.44 11.91
CA ARG A 24 -9.47 -28.32 11.62
C ARG A 24 -9.17 -26.84 11.73
N ALA A 25 -8.37 -26.44 12.72
CA ALA A 25 -7.74 -25.15 12.72
C ALA A 25 -7.03 -25.02 11.38
N GLN A 26 -7.48 -24.13 10.52
CA GLN A 26 -6.87 -23.92 9.22
C GLN A 26 -5.46 -23.43 9.47
N GLU A 27 -4.46 -24.23 9.14
CA GLU A 27 -3.06 -23.87 9.30
C GLU A 27 -2.80 -22.60 8.51
N LEU A 28 -2.20 -21.59 9.17
CA LEU A 28 -1.89 -20.32 8.54
C LEU A 28 -0.74 -20.53 7.55
N PRO A 29 -0.83 -20.00 6.33
CA PRO A 29 0.29 -20.09 5.39
C PRO A 29 1.50 -19.34 5.94
N PRO A 30 2.73 -19.84 5.70
CA PRO A 30 3.94 -19.07 6.02
C PRO A 30 3.91 -17.68 5.37
N ALA A 31 4.37 -16.65 6.08
CA ALA A 31 4.38 -15.28 5.55
C ALA A 31 5.13 -15.18 4.19
N GLN A 32 6.21 -15.95 4.03
CA GLN A 32 6.96 -16.01 2.78
C GLN A 32 6.11 -16.50 1.59
N GLU A 33 5.20 -17.43 1.83
CA GLU A 33 4.27 -17.90 0.79
C GLU A 33 3.27 -16.81 0.43
N VAL A 34 2.72 -16.10 1.41
CA VAL A 34 1.80 -14.97 1.19
C VAL A 34 2.48 -13.89 0.35
N ILE A 35 3.70 -13.50 0.70
CA ILE A 35 4.48 -12.50 -0.03
C ILE A 35 4.85 -12.98 -1.44
N THR A 36 5.19 -14.25 -1.61
CA THR A 36 5.46 -14.83 -2.93
C THR A 36 4.23 -14.78 -3.83
N ARG A 37 3.04 -15.08 -3.29
CA ARG A 37 1.77 -14.93 -4.03
C ARG A 37 1.52 -13.49 -4.45
N TYR A 38 1.77 -12.53 -3.56
CA TYR A 38 1.66 -11.12 -3.90
C TYR A 38 2.60 -10.73 -5.05
N TRP A 39 3.89 -11.09 -4.99
CA TRP A 39 4.81 -10.79 -6.09
C TRP A 39 4.37 -11.39 -7.41
N ASN A 40 3.91 -12.65 -7.40
CA ASN A 40 3.39 -13.29 -8.60
C ASN A 40 2.14 -12.55 -9.15
N ALA A 41 1.25 -12.12 -8.27
CA ALA A 41 0.04 -11.39 -8.65
C ALA A 41 0.32 -10.03 -9.31
N ILE A 42 1.39 -9.34 -8.90
CA ILE A 42 1.76 -8.03 -9.48
C ILE A 42 2.70 -8.12 -10.69
N GLY A 43 3.07 -9.32 -11.17
CA GLY A 43 3.89 -9.53 -12.37
C GLY A 43 5.21 -10.25 -12.14
N GLY A 44 5.53 -10.58 -10.88
CA GLY A 44 6.73 -11.30 -10.49
C GLY A 44 7.92 -10.42 -10.15
N VAL A 45 8.86 -10.98 -9.38
CA VAL A 45 10.05 -10.26 -8.87
C VAL A 45 10.87 -9.61 -9.97
N GLN A 46 11.01 -10.26 -11.12
CA GLN A 46 11.77 -9.72 -12.26
C GLN A 46 11.11 -8.46 -12.82
N ALA A 47 9.79 -8.49 -13.03
CA ALA A 47 9.06 -7.32 -13.54
C ALA A 47 9.10 -6.13 -12.56
N VAL A 48 9.06 -6.40 -11.25
CA VAL A 48 9.19 -5.37 -10.19
C VAL A 48 10.60 -4.78 -10.16
N SER A 49 11.64 -5.59 -10.36
CA SER A 49 13.04 -5.17 -10.22
C SER A 49 13.64 -4.54 -11.49
N ALA A 50 13.05 -4.79 -12.66
CA ALA A 50 13.57 -4.34 -13.94
C ALA A 50 13.54 -2.82 -14.16
N PRO A 51 12.48 -2.07 -13.77
CA PRO A 51 12.39 -0.64 -14.04
C PRO A 51 13.49 0.16 -13.35
N GLN A 52 14.14 1.05 -14.11
CA GLN A 52 15.09 2.04 -13.57
C GLN A 52 14.41 3.38 -13.30
N PHE A 53 13.30 3.63 -13.98
CA PHE A 53 12.51 4.85 -13.91
C PHE A 53 11.04 4.51 -13.78
N ARG A 54 10.30 5.41 -13.17
CA ARG A 54 8.83 5.36 -13.11
C ARG A 54 8.28 6.77 -13.20
N ARG A 55 7.31 6.96 -14.09
CA ARG A 55 6.49 8.16 -14.15
C ARG A 55 5.04 7.74 -13.87
N THR A 56 4.46 8.28 -12.83
CA THR A 56 3.05 8.08 -12.48
C THR A 56 2.31 9.39 -12.73
N ILE A 57 1.29 9.36 -13.57
CA ILE A 57 0.37 10.48 -13.79
C ILE A 57 -0.97 10.10 -13.18
N GLY A 58 -1.55 11.01 -12.43
CA GLY A 58 -2.82 10.76 -11.76
C GLY A 58 -3.41 12.01 -11.13
N GLU A 59 -4.34 11.79 -10.23
CA GLU A 59 -5.00 12.84 -9.46
C GLU A 59 -4.91 12.52 -7.97
N MET A 60 -4.65 13.54 -7.17
CA MET A 60 -4.67 13.44 -5.72
C MET A 60 -5.80 14.30 -5.17
N THR A 61 -6.64 13.71 -4.34
CA THR A 61 -7.74 14.41 -3.67
C THR A 61 -7.49 14.40 -2.16
N THR A 62 -7.53 15.57 -1.54
CA THR A 62 -7.43 15.75 -0.08
C THR A 62 -8.30 16.92 0.35
N ALA A 63 -9.00 16.80 1.48
CA ALA A 63 -9.89 17.84 2.03
C ALA A 63 -10.85 18.46 0.98
N GLY A 64 -11.34 17.66 0.03
CA GLY A 64 -12.25 18.10 -1.04
C GLY A 64 -11.58 18.87 -2.19
N MET A 65 -10.26 19.05 -2.17
CA MET A 65 -9.49 19.61 -3.28
C MET A 65 -8.85 18.48 -4.09
N THR A 66 -8.91 18.62 -5.41
CA THR A 66 -8.26 17.70 -6.35
C THR A 66 -7.17 18.44 -7.11
N MET A 67 -5.99 17.83 -7.18
CA MET A 67 -4.87 18.31 -7.98
C MET A 67 -4.41 17.20 -8.94
N SER A 68 -3.94 17.58 -10.14
CA SER A 68 -3.22 16.65 -11.00
C SER A 68 -1.84 16.38 -10.40
N VAL A 69 -1.36 15.15 -10.50
CA VAL A 69 -0.05 14.74 -9.99
C VAL A 69 0.79 14.10 -11.08
N ASN A 70 2.01 14.58 -11.22
CA ASN A 70 3.08 13.95 -11.98
C ASN A 70 4.19 13.57 -11.00
N PHE A 71 4.31 12.27 -10.72
CA PHE A 71 5.28 11.71 -9.80
C PHE A 71 6.31 10.91 -10.58
N ILE A 72 7.57 11.37 -10.57
CA ILE A 72 8.69 10.70 -11.22
C ILE A 72 9.66 10.15 -10.17
N GLN A 73 10.16 8.96 -10.44
CA GLN A 73 11.14 8.28 -9.61
C GLN A 73 12.26 7.70 -10.47
N ALA A 74 13.46 7.64 -9.91
CA ALA A 74 14.61 6.94 -10.52
C ALA A 74 15.41 6.21 -9.43
N ARG A 75 15.90 5.02 -9.77
CA ARG A 75 16.80 4.27 -8.87
C ARG A 75 18.08 5.03 -8.58
N PRO A 76 18.66 4.85 -7.38
CA PRO A 76 18.08 4.07 -6.28
C PRO A 76 17.00 4.83 -5.49
N ASP A 77 17.05 6.16 -5.41
CA ASP A 77 16.33 6.97 -4.44
C ASP A 77 16.09 8.43 -4.89
N ARG A 78 15.88 8.68 -6.17
CA ARG A 78 15.51 10.01 -6.66
C ARG A 78 14.02 10.09 -6.94
N MET A 79 13.41 11.22 -6.58
CA MET A 79 12.01 11.49 -6.87
C MET A 79 11.74 12.98 -7.08
N VAL A 80 10.74 13.28 -7.89
CA VAL A 80 10.08 14.59 -7.93
C VAL A 80 8.58 14.38 -8.10
N MET A 81 7.80 15.00 -7.25
CA MET A 81 6.35 15.08 -7.33
C MET A 81 5.96 16.52 -7.68
N ARG A 82 5.20 16.69 -8.75
CA ARG A 82 4.59 17.96 -9.14
C ARG A 82 3.09 17.81 -9.09
N GLY A 83 2.45 18.65 -8.28
CA GLY A 83 1.00 18.74 -8.19
C GLY A 83 0.52 20.09 -8.68
N GLU A 84 -0.41 20.12 -9.63
CA GLU A 84 -1.01 21.37 -10.09
C GLU A 84 -2.35 21.60 -9.41
N ILE A 85 -2.42 22.69 -8.63
CA ILE A 85 -3.62 23.10 -7.91
C ILE A 85 -4.31 24.18 -8.74
N PRO A 86 -5.55 23.91 -9.24
CA PRO A 86 -6.29 24.90 -10.07
C PRO A 86 -6.39 26.26 -9.40
N GLY A 87 -5.95 27.30 -10.09
CA GLY A 87 -5.99 28.68 -9.61
C GLY A 87 -4.96 29.09 -8.56
N LEU A 88 -4.13 28.14 -8.06
CA LEU A 88 -3.09 28.41 -7.06
C LEU A 88 -1.67 28.21 -7.62
N GLY A 89 -1.49 27.31 -8.61
CA GLY A 89 -0.20 27.02 -9.20
C GLY A 89 0.36 25.64 -8.85
N THR A 90 1.64 25.44 -9.14
CA THR A 90 2.31 24.14 -8.99
C THR A 90 3.00 24.02 -7.64
N VAL A 91 2.69 22.97 -6.89
CA VAL A 91 3.47 22.50 -5.75
C VAL A 91 4.48 21.48 -6.25
N GLU A 92 5.73 21.59 -5.83
CA GLU A 92 6.75 20.60 -6.14
C GLU A 92 7.45 20.13 -4.87
N GLN A 93 7.67 18.83 -4.75
CA GLN A 93 8.52 18.22 -3.74
C GLN A 93 9.49 17.27 -4.43
N GLY A 94 10.76 17.32 -4.05
CA GLY A 94 11.76 16.46 -4.67
C GLY A 94 12.87 16.04 -3.74
N PHE A 95 13.59 15.00 -4.19
CA PHE A 95 14.83 14.50 -3.60
C PHE A 95 15.73 14.01 -4.74
N ASP A 96 16.94 14.56 -4.85
CA ASP A 96 17.90 14.26 -5.92
C ASP A 96 18.89 13.13 -5.59
N GLY A 97 18.70 12.47 -4.43
CA GLY A 97 19.64 11.50 -3.85
C GLY A 97 20.55 12.12 -2.79
N THR A 98 20.51 13.45 -2.60
CA THR A 98 21.37 14.18 -1.64
C THR A 98 20.57 15.18 -0.83
N ILE A 99 19.75 16.01 -1.49
CA ILE A 99 18.95 17.05 -0.85
C ILE A 99 17.47 16.88 -1.18
N GLY A 100 16.63 17.23 -0.19
CA GLY A 100 15.19 17.38 -0.38
C GLY A 100 14.79 18.84 -0.47
N TRP A 101 13.78 19.13 -1.29
CA TRP A 101 13.22 20.47 -1.42
C TRP A 101 11.71 20.45 -1.54
N MET A 102 11.11 21.58 -1.26
CA MET A 102 9.69 21.85 -1.50
C MET A 102 9.53 23.25 -2.10
N VAL A 103 8.64 23.35 -3.09
CA VAL A 103 8.19 24.63 -3.67
C VAL A 103 6.68 24.72 -3.44
N VAL A 104 6.25 25.84 -2.86
CA VAL A 104 4.83 26.13 -2.64
C VAL A 104 4.48 27.47 -3.27
N PRO A 105 3.41 27.57 -4.06
CA PRO A 105 2.98 28.83 -4.66
C PRO A 105 2.81 29.93 -3.59
N GLY A 106 3.39 31.09 -3.83
CA GLY A 106 3.37 32.23 -2.92
C GLY A 106 4.30 32.17 -1.71
N GLN A 107 4.93 30.99 -1.44
CA GLN A 107 5.91 30.83 -0.35
C GLN A 107 7.34 30.64 -0.87
N GLY A 108 7.49 30.30 -2.17
CA GLY A 108 8.78 30.05 -2.80
C GLY A 108 9.35 28.66 -2.54
N ALA A 109 10.66 28.51 -2.79
CA ALA A 109 11.38 27.26 -2.67
C ALA A 109 12.21 27.20 -1.38
N ARG A 110 12.18 26.03 -0.70
CA ARG A 110 12.96 25.79 0.52
C ARG A 110 13.59 24.39 0.53
N LEU A 111 14.71 24.26 1.21
CA LEU A 111 15.30 22.96 1.55
C LEU A 111 14.50 22.28 2.65
N LEU A 112 14.35 20.96 2.52
CA LEU A 112 13.79 20.11 3.58
C LEU A 112 14.89 19.72 4.57
N GLN A 113 14.55 19.65 5.85
CA GLN A 113 15.48 19.29 6.92
C GLN A 113 14.77 18.41 7.97
N GLY A 114 15.56 17.73 8.81
CA GLY A 114 15.04 16.91 9.91
C GLY A 114 14.00 15.88 9.47
N PRO A 115 12.86 15.78 10.17
CA PRO A 115 11.82 14.79 9.87
C PRO A 115 11.23 14.90 8.45
N GLU A 116 11.08 16.11 7.90
CA GLU A 116 10.57 16.31 6.53
C GLU A 116 11.54 15.74 5.49
N LEU A 117 12.85 15.95 5.67
CA LEU A 117 13.86 15.37 4.81
C LEU A 117 13.85 13.84 4.91
N GLN A 118 13.75 13.28 6.10
CA GLN A 118 13.67 11.84 6.28
C GLN A 118 12.44 11.23 5.61
N GLN A 119 11.31 11.92 5.69
CA GLN A 119 10.08 11.49 5.02
C GLN A 119 10.24 11.44 3.49
N VAL A 120 10.79 12.49 2.87
CA VAL A 120 10.99 12.51 1.41
C VAL A 120 12.03 11.48 0.97
N GLN A 121 13.09 11.25 1.75
CA GLN A 121 14.06 10.19 1.50
C GLN A 121 13.40 8.80 1.50
N ASN A 122 12.51 8.53 2.45
CA ASN A 122 11.77 7.27 2.49
C ASN A 122 10.83 7.10 1.29
N GLN A 123 10.16 8.18 0.87
CA GLN A 123 9.31 8.18 -0.33
C GLN A 123 10.11 8.01 -1.64
N ALA A 124 11.35 8.49 -1.67
CA ALA A 124 12.23 8.41 -2.84
C ALA A 124 12.76 6.99 -3.10
N LYS A 125 12.80 6.11 -2.09
CA LYS A 125 13.21 4.72 -2.26
C LYS A 125 12.31 4.03 -3.28
N PHE A 126 12.88 3.71 -4.45
CA PHE A 126 12.13 3.36 -5.67
C PHE A 126 11.14 2.21 -5.49
N ASP A 127 11.50 1.17 -4.74
CA ASP A 127 10.68 -0.04 -4.57
C ASP A 127 10.14 -0.25 -3.16
N SER A 128 10.24 0.76 -2.29
CA SER A 128 9.88 0.60 -0.87
C SER A 128 8.48 0.02 -0.65
N ASN A 129 7.53 0.37 -1.51
CA ASN A 129 6.13 -0.10 -1.41
C ASN A 129 5.88 -1.46 -2.09
N LEU A 130 6.86 -2.03 -2.79
CA LEU A 130 6.71 -3.28 -3.54
C LEU A 130 7.58 -4.40 -2.99
N ARG A 131 8.56 -4.07 -2.13
CA ARG A 131 9.55 -5.02 -1.61
C ARG A 131 9.34 -5.24 -0.12
N PHE A 132 9.15 -6.50 0.22
CA PHE A 132 8.97 -6.95 1.61
C PHE A 132 10.20 -7.64 2.18
N ASP A 133 11.25 -7.87 1.38
CA ASP A 133 12.53 -8.44 1.80
C ASP A 133 13.33 -7.54 2.77
N GLN A 134 12.91 -6.29 2.92
CA GLN A 134 13.45 -5.35 3.92
C GLN A 134 12.98 -5.64 5.35
N TYR A 135 11.97 -6.47 5.54
CA TYR A 135 11.45 -6.81 6.86
C TYR A 135 12.11 -8.09 7.37
N PRO A 136 13.00 -8.02 8.38
CA PRO A 136 13.67 -9.20 8.94
C PRO A 136 12.72 -10.15 9.66
N VAL A 137 11.57 -9.65 10.11
CA VAL A 137 10.54 -10.46 10.76
C VAL A 137 9.23 -10.30 10.00
N MET A 138 8.70 -11.42 9.52
CA MET A 138 7.38 -11.51 8.90
C MET A 138 6.66 -12.75 9.41
N GLU A 139 5.43 -12.60 9.87
CA GLU A 139 4.62 -13.66 10.43
C GLU A 139 3.16 -13.51 9.97
N THR A 140 2.57 -14.58 9.47
CA THR A 140 1.12 -14.61 9.23
C THR A 140 0.43 -14.84 10.56
N ILE A 141 -0.28 -13.82 11.05
CA ILE A 141 -0.89 -13.84 12.38
C ILE A 141 -2.37 -14.23 12.37
N GLY A 142 -2.99 -14.30 11.19
CA GLY A 142 -4.39 -14.68 11.10
C GLY A 142 -5.04 -14.35 9.76
N ARG A 143 -6.37 -14.44 9.77
CA ARG A 143 -7.25 -13.92 8.74
C ARG A 143 -7.89 -12.63 9.22
N ALA A 144 -8.07 -11.70 8.29
CA ALA A 144 -8.78 -10.44 8.49
C ALA A 144 -9.64 -10.14 7.26
N GLU A 145 -10.25 -8.98 7.26
CA GLU A 145 -11.02 -8.47 6.13
C GLU A 145 -10.63 -7.01 5.87
N ALA A 146 -10.49 -6.65 4.61
CA ALA A 146 -10.32 -5.28 4.16
C ALA A 146 -11.24 -5.04 2.96
N ASP A 147 -12.07 -4.01 3.04
CA ASP A 147 -13.04 -3.63 2.00
C ASP A 147 -13.96 -4.81 1.57
N GLY A 148 -14.46 -5.60 2.53
CA GLY A 148 -15.31 -6.76 2.27
C GLY A 148 -14.59 -7.97 1.66
N ARG A 149 -13.25 -7.96 1.63
CA ARG A 149 -12.42 -9.02 1.04
C ARG A 149 -11.59 -9.70 2.10
N ALA A 150 -11.66 -11.03 2.16
CA ALA A 150 -10.85 -11.83 3.07
C ALA A 150 -9.36 -11.74 2.71
N CYS A 151 -8.52 -11.58 3.73
CA CYS A 151 -7.07 -11.51 3.57
C CYS A 151 -6.31 -12.32 4.62
N TRP A 152 -5.07 -12.65 4.29
CA TRP A 152 -4.07 -13.07 5.25
C TRP A 152 -3.44 -11.83 5.88
N GLN A 153 -3.50 -11.73 7.21
CA GLN A 153 -2.84 -10.66 7.94
C GLN A 153 -1.40 -11.06 8.25
N VAL A 154 -0.46 -10.28 7.73
CA VAL A 154 0.97 -10.48 7.93
C VAL A 154 1.51 -9.34 8.78
N ARG A 155 2.07 -9.69 9.93
CA ARG A 155 2.84 -8.80 10.77
C ARG A 155 4.24 -8.69 10.19
N MET A 156 4.73 -7.46 10.01
CA MET A 156 6.03 -7.13 9.46
C MET A 156 6.76 -6.19 10.41
N VAL A 157 8.03 -6.43 10.69
CA VAL A 157 8.83 -5.60 11.61
C VAL A 157 10.08 -5.13 10.89
N THR A 158 10.35 -3.82 10.93
CA THR A 158 11.57 -3.22 10.38
C THR A 158 12.79 -3.49 11.27
N PRO A 159 14.02 -3.26 10.78
CA PRO A 159 15.22 -3.31 11.62
C PRO A 159 15.19 -2.35 12.82
N GLU A 160 14.48 -1.22 12.69
CA GLU A 160 14.28 -0.21 13.72
C GLU A 160 13.20 -0.60 14.74
N ASN A 161 12.59 -1.79 14.54
CA ASN A 161 11.49 -2.34 15.36
C ASN A 161 10.14 -1.62 15.19
N ASP A 162 9.94 -0.95 14.05
CA ASP A 162 8.63 -0.44 13.65
C ASP A 162 7.77 -1.58 13.13
N GLU A 163 6.51 -1.61 13.52
CA GLU A 163 5.57 -2.67 13.16
C GLU A 163 4.55 -2.18 12.12
N ALA A 164 4.33 -3.01 11.10
CA ALA A 164 3.26 -2.84 10.12
C ALA A 164 2.44 -4.12 9.99
N LEU A 165 1.16 -3.96 9.72
CA LEU A 165 0.23 -5.06 9.43
C LEU A 165 -0.22 -4.97 7.97
N GLY A 166 0.20 -5.92 7.15
CA GLY A 166 -0.24 -6.09 5.77
C GLY A 166 -1.42 -7.05 5.66
N CYS A 167 -2.40 -6.70 4.84
CA CYS A 167 -3.58 -7.52 4.54
C CYS A 167 -3.49 -7.96 3.08
N PHE A 168 -3.21 -9.22 2.83
CA PHE A 168 -3.00 -9.80 1.49
C PHE A 168 -4.20 -10.68 1.10
N GLY A 169 -4.84 -10.37 -0.01
CA GLY A 169 -6.04 -11.06 -0.48
C GLY A 169 -5.87 -12.58 -0.57
N VAL A 170 -6.83 -13.31 0.01
CA VAL A 170 -6.80 -14.78 0.02
C VAL A 170 -6.95 -15.34 -1.40
N ASP A 171 -7.78 -14.73 -2.23
CA ASP A 171 -8.13 -15.27 -3.54
C ASP A 171 -7.11 -14.90 -4.62
N ASP A 172 -6.63 -13.66 -4.64
CA ASP A 172 -5.80 -13.11 -5.71
C ASP A 172 -4.38 -12.74 -5.28
N GLY A 173 -4.08 -12.72 -3.98
CA GLY A 173 -2.77 -12.38 -3.44
C GLY A 173 -2.43 -10.89 -3.43
N TYR A 174 -3.32 -10.00 -3.88
CA TYR A 174 -3.05 -8.57 -3.85
C TYR A 174 -2.96 -8.02 -2.43
N LEU A 175 -2.08 -7.03 -2.23
CA LEU A 175 -2.04 -6.26 -1.01
C LEU A 175 -3.27 -5.35 -0.96
N LEU A 176 -4.15 -5.54 0.03
CA LEU A 176 -5.39 -4.76 0.18
C LEU A 176 -5.18 -3.55 1.09
N SER A 177 -4.37 -3.72 2.13
CA SER A 177 -4.02 -2.61 3.02
C SER A 177 -2.71 -2.84 3.77
N ILE A 178 -2.12 -1.74 4.21
CA ILE A 178 -1.05 -1.71 5.22
C ILE A 178 -1.48 -0.75 6.33
N SER A 179 -1.32 -1.16 7.58
CA SER A 179 -1.54 -0.30 8.74
C SER A 179 -0.28 -0.23 9.58
N VAL A 180 0.07 0.98 10.03
CA VAL A 180 1.13 1.26 10.99
C VAL A 180 0.55 2.05 12.16
N THR A 181 1.07 1.84 13.37
CA THR A 181 0.53 2.45 14.60
C THR A 181 1.38 3.58 15.16
N ALA A 182 2.64 3.68 14.77
CA ALA A 182 3.57 4.69 15.28
C ALA A 182 4.20 5.50 14.13
N PRO A 183 4.43 6.80 14.32
CA PRO A 183 4.06 7.65 15.45
C PRO A 183 2.56 7.97 15.53
N GLU A 184 1.83 7.81 14.43
CA GLU A 184 0.39 8.00 14.32
C GLU A 184 -0.21 6.84 13.54
N GLN A 185 -1.42 6.40 13.94
CA GLN A 185 -2.12 5.36 13.22
C GLN A 185 -2.40 5.80 11.78
N THR A 186 -1.74 5.13 10.84
CA THR A 186 -1.91 5.34 9.41
C THR A 186 -2.35 4.05 8.76
N THR A 187 -3.39 4.12 7.94
CA THR A 187 -3.83 2.99 7.10
C THR A 187 -3.76 3.40 5.64
N ILE A 188 -3.12 2.57 4.83
CA ILE A 188 -3.06 2.70 3.38
C ILE A 188 -3.87 1.57 2.79
N THR A 189 -4.89 1.89 2.00
CA THR A 189 -5.74 0.91 1.31
C THR A 189 -5.46 0.98 -0.19
N PHE A 190 -5.36 -0.18 -0.83
CA PHE A 190 -5.06 -0.35 -2.25
C PHE A 190 -6.24 -0.99 -2.97
N GLY A 191 -6.65 -0.41 -4.09
CA GLY A 191 -7.76 -0.90 -4.90
C GLY A 191 -7.54 -0.68 -6.40
N ASP A 192 -8.52 -1.12 -7.21
CA ASP A 192 -8.50 -0.95 -8.66
C ASP A 192 -7.21 -1.48 -9.33
N TYR A 193 -6.76 -2.66 -8.89
CA TYR A 193 -5.59 -3.30 -9.48
C TYR A 193 -5.78 -3.52 -10.98
N ARG A 194 -4.86 -2.99 -11.77
CA ARG A 194 -4.92 -3.07 -13.24
C ARG A 194 -3.51 -3.10 -13.85
N PRO A 195 -3.38 -3.57 -15.10
CA PRO A 195 -2.08 -3.65 -15.76
C PRO A 195 -1.52 -2.27 -16.12
N PHE A 196 -0.24 -2.07 -15.81
CA PHE A 196 0.60 -0.96 -16.23
C PHE A 196 1.90 -1.55 -16.82
N GLY A 197 1.89 -1.84 -18.13
CA GLY A 197 2.96 -2.59 -18.79
C GLY A 197 3.04 -4.03 -18.28
N ALA A 198 4.20 -4.44 -17.78
CA ALA A 198 4.43 -5.78 -17.23
C ALA A 198 3.96 -5.94 -15.77
N LEU A 199 3.56 -4.86 -15.11
CA LEU A 199 3.14 -4.86 -13.71
C LEU A 199 1.64 -4.68 -13.59
N THR A 200 1.03 -5.38 -12.62
CA THR A 200 -0.33 -5.12 -12.16
C THR A 200 -0.26 -4.35 -10.84
N LEU A 201 -0.64 -3.09 -10.85
CA LEU A 201 -0.50 -2.19 -9.71
C LEU A 201 -1.85 -1.56 -9.34
N PRO A 202 -2.02 -1.06 -8.09
CA PRO A 202 -3.25 -0.39 -7.70
C PRO A 202 -3.48 0.88 -8.52
N GLY A 203 -4.67 1.02 -9.08
CA GLY A 203 -5.14 2.24 -9.74
C GLY A 203 -5.66 3.27 -8.74
N ARG A 204 -5.94 2.84 -7.51
CA ARG A 204 -6.42 3.70 -6.43
C ARG A 204 -5.71 3.36 -5.12
N THR A 205 -5.22 4.40 -4.45
CA THR A 205 -4.62 4.29 -3.11
C THR A 205 -5.28 5.33 -2.20
N VAL A 206 -5.69 4.90 -1.00
CA VAL A 206 -6.24 5.79 0.03
C VAL A 206 -5.35 5.73 1.25
N VAL A 207 -4.83 6.88 1.65
CA VAL A 207 -4.08 7.04 2.90
C VAL A 207 -5.01 7.69 3.91
N THR A 208 -5.20 7.05 5.06
CA THR A 208 -5.98 7.59 6.19
C THR A 208 -5.06 7.77 7.38
N ALA A 209 -4.91 9.00 7.86
CA ALA A 209 -4.11 9.35 9.04
C ALA A 209 -4.82 10.48 9.79
N GLY A 210 -4.90 10.40 11.12
CA GLY A 210 -5.53 11.42 11.95
C GLY A 210 -6.99 11.76 11.60
N GLY A 211 -7.70 10.85 10.93
CA GLY A 211 -9.07 11.08 10.44
C GLY A 211 -9.15 11.80 9.09
N GLU A 212 -8.03 12.24 8.54
CA GLU A 212 -7.95 12.79 7.18
C GLU A 212 -7.69 11.71 6.16
N GLN A 213 -8.16 11.95 4.93
CA GLN A 213 -7.94 11.04 3.81
C GLN A 213 -7.29 11.75 2.64
N VAL A 214 -6.27 11.08 2.09
CA VAL A 214 -5.67 11.43 0.81
C VAL A 214 -5.95 10.29 -0.17
N VAL A 215 -6.58 10.59 -1.29
CA VAL A 215 -6.89 9.61 -2.34
C VAL A 215 -6.03 9.90 -3.55
N LEU A 216 -5.21 8.92 -3.96
CA LEU A 216 -4.48 8.94 -5.21
C LEU A 216 -5.20 8.03 -6.22
N THR A 217 -5.60 8.60 -7.36
CA THR A 217 -6.11 7.86 -8.51
C THR A 217 -5.07 7.90 -9.62
N VAL A 218 -4.55 6.74 -10.01
CA VAL A 218 -3.50 6.62 -11.02
C VAL A 218 -4.14 6.56 -12.41
N GLY A 219 -3.77 7.48 -13.28
CA GLY A 219 -4.17 7.49 -14.70
C GLY A 219 -3.27 6.59 -15.55
N SER A 220 -1.95 6.79 -15.45
CA SER A 220 -0.95 6.01 -16.18
C SER A 220 0.34 5.83 -15.39
N ILE A 221 1.05 4.75 -15.68
CA ILE A 221 2.43 4.51 -15.22
C ILE A 221 3.27 4.16 -16.45
N SER A 222 4.40 4.87 -16.64
CA SER A 222 5.43 4.55 -17.64
C SER A 222 6.75 4.24 -16.93
N HIS A 223 7.55 3.39 -17.58
CA HIS A 223 8.90 3.03 -17.16
C HIS A 223 9.97 3.47 -18.16
N ASP A 224 9.61 4.36 -19.08
CA ASP A 224 10.53 4.95 -20.04
C ASP A 224 11.65 5.75 -19.34
N PRO A 225 12.83 5.89 -19.97
CA PRO A 225 13.90 6.70 -19.45
C PRO A 225 13.45 8.15 -19.20
N ILE A 226 13.82 8.68 -18.03
CA ILE A 226 13.51 10.06 -17.64
C ILE A 226 14.84 10.84 -17.63
N PRO A 227 14.93 12.00 -18.32
CA PRO A 227 16.12 12.82 -18.31
C PRO A 227 16.55 13.21 -16.88
N THR A 228 17.85 13.17 -16.60
CA THR A 228 18.38 13.51 -15.27
C THR A 228 18.00 14.92 -14.82
N ALA A 229 17.89 15.85 -15.76
CA ALA A 229 17.49 17.24 -15.50
C ALA A 229 16.09 17.36 -14.86
N GLU A 230 15.21 16.38 -15.06
CA GLU A 230 13.89 16.40 -14.41
C GLU A 230 13.94 16.13 -12.90
N PHE A 231 15.07 15.59 -12.40
CA PHE A 231 15.32 15.35 -10.98
C PHE A 231 16.17 16.43 -10.33
N GLU A 232 16.58 17.46 -11.07
CA GLU A 232 17.37 18.55 -10.52
C GLU A 232 16.50 19.51 -9.69
N PRO A 233 17.01 19.98 -8.55
CA PRO A 233 16.31 21.00 -7.77
C PRO A 233 16.13 22.29 -8.58
N PRO A 234 15.08 23.09 -8.30
CA PRO A 234 14.87 24.40 -8.90
C PRO A 234 16.08 25.32 -8.75
N ALA A 235 16.23 26.30 -9.65
CA ALA A 235 17.37 27.24 -9.66
C ALA A 235 17.54 27.97 -8.31
N GLU A 236 16.43 28.32 -7.65
CA GLU A 236 16.40 28.97 -6.33
C GLU A 236 17.05 28.11 -5.25
N ILE A 237 16.82 26.80 -5.28
CA ILE A 237 17.44 25.84 -4.35
C ILE A 237 18.92 25.66 -4.67
N ARG A 238 19.28 25.59 -5.96
CA ARG A 238 20.69 25.51 -6.38
C ARG A 238 21.51 26.73 -5.94
N ALA A 239 20.92 27.92 -6.02
CA ALA A 239 21.55 29.17 -5.56
C ALA A 239 21.81 29.19 -4.04
N GLN A 240 20.90 28.62 -3.24
CA GLN A 240 21.07 28.51 -1.78
C GLN A 240 22.27 27.63 -1.35
N ARG A 241 22.68 26.69 -2.21
CA ARG A 241 23.84 25.81 -1.95
C ARG A 241 25.19 26.44 -2.27
N SER A 242 25.21 27.48 -3.09
CA SER A 242 26.44 28.13 -3.56
C SER A 242 26.94 29.25 -2.62
N ASN A 243 26.14 29.53 -1.59
CA ASN A 243 26.46 30.50 -0.53
C ASN A 243 26.76 29.77 0.79
#